data_e65a8fddbf57d6add514b66f2c497695
#
_entry.id   e65a8fddbf57d6add514b66f2c497695
#
_cell.length_a   1.000
_cell.length_b   1.000
_cell.length_c   1.000
_cell.angle_alpha   90.00
_cell.angle_beta   90.00
_cell.angle_gamma   90.00
#
_symmetry.space_group_name_H-M   'P 1'
#
loop_
_entity.id
_entity.type
_entity.pdbx_description
1 polymer ?
#
loop_
_entity_poly.entity_id
_entity_poly.type
_entity_poly.pdbx_seq_one_letter_code
_entity_poly.pdbx_strand_id
1 'polypeptide(L)'
;MSLSTSVIFDASAPWSLSSQVSLRDEAFGALAYHHGNRRLVFLKSRELVAILRSLENFNSVNEAIDALVPNEHDRYVEAVGALVKSDIICGR
;
A
#
# COMPACT_ATOMS: atom_id res chain seq x y z
N MET A 1 4.81 23.72 -18.60
CA MET A 1 4.89 22.82 -18.23
C MET A 1 3.93 22.26 -17.58
N SER A 2 3.50 21.47 -17.85
CA SER A 2 2.60 21.02 -17.16
C SER A 2 3.10 20.38 -16.13
N LEU A 3 2.70 20.65 -15.20
CA LEU A 3 3.07 20.04 -14.17
C LEU A 3 2.17 19.01 -13.86
N SER A 4 2.61 17.91 -13.90
CA SER A 4 1.85 16.86 -13.45
C SER A 4 1.48 17.03 -12.07
N THR A 5 0.27 16.84 -11.78
CA THR A 5 -0.14 16.81 -10.40
C THR A 5 -0.25 15.39 -9.92
N SER A 6 0.23 14.43 -10.68
CA SER A 6 0.18 13.05 -10.25
C SER A 6 1.07 12.84 -9.07
N VAL A 7 0.64 12.01 -8.15
CA VAL A 7 1.50 11.60 -7.06
C VAL A 7 2.46 10.58 -7.60
N ILE A 8 3.74 10.80 -7.41
CA ILE A 8 4.75 9.86 -7.83
C ILE A 8 5.02 8.93 -6.66
N PHE A 9 4.83 7.65 -6.87
CA PHE A 9 5.11 6.67 -5.85
C PHE A 9 6.61 6.41 -5.78
N ASP A 10 7.20 6.68 -4.63
CA ASP A 10 8.61 6.45 -4.40
C ASP A 10 8.73 5.36 -3.33
N ALA A 11 9.11 4.16 -3.75
CA ALA A 11 9.21 3.02 -2.84
C ALA A 11 10.36 3.16 -1.83
N SER A 12 11.27 4.11 -2.05
CA SER A 12 12.35 4.35 -1.09
C SER A 12 11.94 5.35 -0.02
N ALA A 13 10.76 5.94 -0.14
CA ALA A 13 10.24 6.89 0.83
C ALA A 13 9.35 6.17 1.86
N PRO A 14 9.10 6.80 3.01
CA PRO A 14 8.19 6.21 3.99
C PRO A 14 6.74 6.41 3.60
N TRP A 15 5.97 5.35 3.68
CA TRP A 15 4.54 5.34 3.41
C TRP A 15 3.81 4.63 4.55
N SER A 16 2.53 4.85 4.65
CA SER A 16 1.71 4.14 5.63
C SER A 16 0.30 3.95 5.09
N LEU A 17 -0.40 3.01 5.69
CA LEU A 17 -1.81 2.81 5.42
C LEU A 17 -2.54 4.07 5.86
N SER A 18 -3.46 4.57 5.03
CA SER A 18 -4.21 5.76 5.37
C SER A 18 -5.01 5.54 6.65
N SER A 19 -5.06 6.55 7.51
CA SER A 19 -5.85 6.47 8.74
C SER A 19 -7.35 6.35 8.47
N GLN A 20 -7.78 6.65 7.23
CA GLN A 20 -9.18 6.54 6.86
C GLN A 20 -9.52 5.19 6.26
N VAL A 21 -8.59 4.26 6.26
CA VAL A 21 -8.81 2.95 5.67
C VAL A 21 -9.03 1.92 6.78
N SER A 22 -10.07 1.12 6.62
CA SER A 22 -10.29 -0.05 7.46
C SER A 22 -9.98 -1.30 6.64
N LEU A 23 -9.27 -2.24 7.24
CA LEU A 23 -9.00 -3.51 6.61
C LEU A 23 -9.83 -4.59 7.29
N ARG A 24 -10.51 -5.38 6.46
CA ARG A 24 -11.27 -6.52 6.95
C ARG A 24 -10.66 -7.77 6.37
N ASP A 25 -10.21 -8.68 7.24
CA ASP A 25 -9.56 -9.90 6.79
C ASP A 25 -10.56 -10.82 6.10
N GLU A 26 -10.13 -11.41 4.99
CA GLU A 26 -10.88 -12.37 4.22
C GLU A 26 -9.97 -13.54 3.88
N ALA A 27 -10.55 -14.65 3.45
CA ALA A 27 -9.74 -15.81 3.08
C ALA A 27 -8.75 -15.51 1.97
N PHE A 28 -9.11 -14.62 1.04
CA PHE A 28 -8.23 -14.26 -0.08
C PHE A 28 -7.20 -13.19 0.28
N GLY A 29 -7.34 -12.54 1.42
CA GLY A 29 -6.48 -11.41 1.82
C GLY A 29 -7.24 -10.43 2.68
N ALA A 30 -7.76 -9.36 2.12
CA ALA A 30 -8.57 -8.40 2.87
C ALA A 30 -9.36 -7.50 1.93
N LEU A 31 -10.40 -6.90 2.50
CA LEU A 31 -11.09 -5.79 1.86
C LEU A 31 -10.60 -4.51 2.50
N ALA A 32 -10.20 -3.55 1.68
CA ALA A 32 -9.79 -2.24 2.16
C ALA A 32 -10.88 -1.23 1.83
N TYR A 33 -11.43 -0.60 2.85
CA TYR A 33 -12.47 0.41 2.66
C TYR A 33 -11.95 1.76 3.12
N HIS A 34 -12.00 2.73 2.22
CA HIS A 34 -11.58 4.10 2.53
C HIS A 34 -12.81 4.92 2.92
N HIS A 35 -12.88 5.33 4.16
CA HIS A 35 -14.05 6.04 4.68
C HIS A 35 -14.21 7.43 4.07
N GLY A 36 -13.13 8.06 3.66
CA GLY A 36 -13.18 9.39 3.07
C GLY A 36 -13.75 9.41 1.66
N ASN A 37 -13.19 8.60 0.76
CA ASN A 37 -13.60 8.59 -0.64
C ASN A 37 -14.55 7.45 -0.98
N ARG A 38 -14.84 6.59 -0.01
CA ARG A 38 -15.78 5.47 -0.13
C ARG A 38 -15.36 4.40 -1.13
N ARG A 39 -14.07 4.32 -1.45
CA ARG A 39 -13.59 3.28 -2.34
C ARG A 39 -13.42 1.99 -1.58
N LEU A 40 -13.73 0.90 -2.27
CA LEU A 40 -13.54 -0.43 -1.74
C LEU A 40 -12.56 -1.14 -2.66
N VAL A 41 -11.47 -1.66 -2.09
CA VAL A 41 -10.44 -2.32 -2.86
C VAL A 41 -10.24 -3.73 -2.32
N PHE A 42 -10.19 -4.70 -3.23
CA PHE A 42 -9.94 -6.08 -2.85
C PHE A 42 -8.43 -6.32 -2.86
N LEU A 43 -7.89 -6.67 -1.72
CA LEU A 43 -6.46 -6.99 -1.59
C LEU A 43 -6.35 -8.51 -1.64
N LYS A 44 -5.99 -9.03 -2.81
CA LYS A 44 -6.07 -10.46 -3.07
C LYS A 44 -4.78 -11.21 -2.74
N SER A 45 -4.12 -10.81 -1.68
CA SER A 45 -2.88 -11.43 -1.26
C SER A 45 -2.69 -11.17 0.22
N ARG A 46 -2.45 -12.24 0.98
CA ARG A 46 -2.17 -12.11 2.40
C ARG A 46 -0.85 -11.41 2.64
N GLU A 47 0.11 -11.64 1.75
CA GLU A 47 1.42 -10.99 1.84
C GLU A 47 1.28 -9.48 1.64
N LEU A 48 0.46 -9.07 0.68
CA LEU A 48 0.23 -7.65 0.45
C LEU A 48 -0.41 -7.00 1.68
N VAL A 49 -1.38 -7.67 2.29
CA VAL A 49 -2.02 -7.17 3.51
C VAL A 49 -0.99 -7.02 4.62
N ALA A 50 -0.10 -8.01 4.78
CA ALA A 50 0.94 -7.94 5.80
C ALA A 50 1.88 -6.77 5.56
N ILE A 51 2.24 -6.52 4.30
CA ILE A 51 3.08 -5.38 3.95
C ILE A 51 2.38 -4.08 4.35
N LEU A 52 1.12 -3.93 3.98
CA LEU A 52 0.39 -2.69 4.26
C LEU A 52 0.26 -2.42 5.76
N ARG A 53 -0.01 -3.46 6.54
CA ARG A 53 -0.14 -3.30 7.98
C ARG A 53 1.20 -2.98 8.65
N SER A 54 2.31 -3.33 7.99
CA SER A 54 3.64 -3.15 8.56
C SER A 54 4.33 -1.87 8.10
N LEU A 55 3.78 -1.17 7.11
CA LEU A 55 4.47 -0.03 6.51
C LEU A 55 4.93 1.01 7.53
N GLU A 56 4.12 1.26 8.54
CA GLU A 56 4.47 2.27 9.54
C GLU A 56 5.69 1.89 10.37
N ASN A 57 6.08 0.62 10.36
CA ASN A 57 7.22 0.15 11.13
C ASN A 57 8.52 0.17 10.33
N PHE A 58 8.47 0.60 9.07
CA PHE A 58 9.64 0.62 8.21
C PHE A 58 9.87 2.02 7.66
N ASN A 59 11.09 2.31 7.28
CA ASN A 59 11.45 3.63 6.75
C ASN A 59 11.16 3.76 5.25
N SER A 60 10.82 2.66 4.59
CA SER A 60 10.46 2.68 3.18
C SER A 60 9.64 1.45 2.84
N VAL A 61 8.94 1.53 1.71
CA VAL A 61 8.21 0.39 1.19
C VAL A 61 9.18 -0.73 0.83
N ASN A 62 10.34 -0.38 0.27
CA ASN A 62 11.35 -1.37 -0.08
C ASN A 62 11.77 -2.18 1.14
N GLU A 63 11.97 -1.54 2.28
CA GLU A 63 12.35 -2.25 3.49
C GLU A 63 11.27 -3.22 3.95
N ALA A 64 10.03 -2.79 3.91
CA ALA A 64 8.92 -3.64 4.32
C ALA A 64 8.80 -4.87 3.43
N ILE A 65 8.92 -4.68 2.12
CA ILE A 65 8.83 -5.78 1.17
C ILE A 65 10.01 -6.74 1.34
N ASP A 66 11.21 -6.20 1.49
CA ASP A 66 12.40 -7.05 1.64
C ASP A 66 12.35 -7.85 2.93
N ALA A 67 11.72 -7.34 3.97
CA ALA A 67 11.57 -8.06 5.22
C ALA A 67 10.55 -9.20 5.12
N LEU A 68 9.50 -9.00 4.33
CA LEU A 68 8.37 -9.93 4.31
C LEU A 68 8.34 -10.85 3.09
N VAL A 69 8.66 -10.32 1.90
CA VAL A 69 8.59 -11.09 0.66
C VAL A 69 9.76 -10.75 -0.27
N PRO A 70 11.00 -11.00 0.15
CA PRO A 70 12.16 -10.54 -0.61
C PRO A 70 12.26 -11.12 -2.01
N ASN A 71 11.68 -12.29 -2.24
CA ASN A 71 11.81 -12.95 -3.55
C ASN A 71 10.88 -12.40 -4.61
N GLU A 72 9.93 -11.54 -4.24
CA GLU A 72 8.99 -10.98 -5.19
C GLU A 72 8.92 -9.46 -5.05
N HIS A 73 10.06 -8.85 -4.81
CA HIS A 73 10.13 -7.42 -4.52
C HIS A 73 9.44 -6.57 -5.57
N ASP A 74 9.78 -6.74 -6.86
CA ASP A 74 9.24 -5.89 -7.91
C ASP A 74 7.72 -6.03 -8.04
N ARG A 75 7.23 -7.24 -7.87
CA ARG A 75 5.79 -7.49 -7.94
C ARG A 75 5.04 -6.72 -6.85
N TYR A 76 5.58 -6.74 -5.63
CA TYR A 76 4.90 -6.07 -4.53
C TYR A 76 5.11 -4.56 -4.52
N VAL A 77 6.23 -4.08 -5.03
CA VAL A 77 6.40 -2.64 -5.23
C VAL A 77 5.31 -2.11 -6.15
N GLU A 78 5.06 -2.83 -7.25
CA GLU A 78 4.03 -2.40 -8.20
C GLU A 78 2.64 -2.48 -7.57
N ALA A 79 2.36 -3.55 -6.83
CA ALA A 79 1.07 -3.71 -6.18
C ALA A 79 0.80 -2.61 -5.15
N VAL A 80 1.80 -2.28 -4.35
CA VAL A 80 1.66 -1.21 -3.34
C VAL A 80 1.49 0.14 -4.04
N GLY A 81 2.28 0.39 -5.08
CA GLY A 81 2.18 1.65 -5.83
C GLY A 81 0.81 1.87 -6.44
N ALA A 82 0.16 0.80 -6.88
CA ALA A 82 -1.19 0.92 -7.45
C ALA A 82 -2.21 1.42 -6.43
N LEU A 83 -1.95 1.21 -5.14
CA LEU A 83 -2.88 1.63 -4.10
C LEU A 83 -2.83 3.11 -3.79
N VAL A 84 -1.80 3.81 -4.27
CA VAL A 84 -1.71 5.27 -4.10
C VAL A 84 -2.87 5.95 -4.80
N LYS A 85 -3.27 5.44 -5.96
CA LYS A 85 -4.34 6.05 -6.74
C LYS A 85 -5.69 5.98 -6.05
N SER A 86 -5.88 5.02 -5.18
CA SER A 86 -7.12 4.88 -4.42
C SER A 86 -7.01 5.46 -3.02
N ASP A 87 -5.89 6.11 -2.73
CA ASP A 87 -5.61 6.71 -1.42
C ASP A 87 -5.63 5.69 -0.28
N ILE A 88 -5.36 4.43 -0.59
CA ILE A 88 -5.29 3.39 0.45
C ILE A 88 -4.03 3.58 1.28
N ILE A 89 -2.95 4.04 0.65
CA ILE A 89 -1.73 4.39 1.38
C ILE A 89 -1.41 5.86 1.14
N CYS A 90 -0.69 6.45 2.07
CA CYS A 90 -0.27 7.85 1.96
C CYS A 90 1.17 7.99 2.42
N GLY A 91 1.85 9.03 1.93
CA GLY A 91 3.21 9.33 2.33
C GLY A 91 3.27 9.87 3.75
N ARG A 92 4.39 9.59 4.41
CA ARG A 92 4.61 10.12 5.76
C ARG A 92 5.57 11.28 5.75
#